data_139281b2f6e61be93f1d61e4a3f4d610
#
_entry.id   139281b2f6e61be93f1d61e4a3f4d610
#
_cell.length_a   1.000
_cell.length_b   1.000
_cell.length_c   1.000
_cell.angle_alpha   90.00
_cell.angle_beta   90.00
_cell.angle_gamma   90.00
#
_symmetry.space_group_name_H-M   'P 1'
#
loop_
_entity.id
_entity.type
_entity.pdbx_description
1 polymer ?
#
loop_
_entity_poly.entity_id
_entity_poly.type
_entity_poly.pdbx_seq_one_letter_code
_entity_poly.pdbx_strand_id
1 'polypeptide(L)'
;MKKTQDKPAAFISTHLKSVEQQLADFKVDGDPEHLHLLRVAIKKVKAILDLLEVNYDVNYDTKKLQKLFNKAGKIRELQLNALLLKKHHCHPESLIEELEFVQYALQEKLVKGIPGYSKGVKKFRKETDFSFPLPAFNKIEKYLAKKKRKADRNFDAHTRSGMHSFRMKIKSLLFVYSVLPNKIKNKLDLPIELLQDLQEEVGAWHDAWAAIQFLQHKKIDQQLNCMEVLYQLEANQFGILLSKYPDMRLN
;
A
#
# COMPACT_ATOMS: atom_id res chain seq x y z
N MET A 1 34.36 8.54 -6.92
CA MET A 1 33.11 9.23 -6.49
C MET A 1 31.86 8.94 -7.37
N LYS A 2 31.76 7.79 -8.08
CA LYS A 2 30.63 7.50 -9.01
C LYS A 2 29.50 6.63 -8.45
N LYS A 3 29.55 6.12 -7.22
CA LYS A 3 28.61 5.09 -6.71
C LYS A 3 27.35 5.57 -5.98
N THR A 4 27.14 6.86 -5.80
CA THR A 4 25.98 7.40 -5.04
C THR A 4 24.89 8.01 -5.91
N GLN A 5 25.14 8.26 -7.20
CA GLN A 5 24.20 8.95 -8.09
C GLN A 5 23.04 8.06 -8.61
N ASP A 6 23.25 6.74 -8.70
CA ASP A 6 22.30 5.84 -9.38
C ASP A 6 21.29 5.12 -8.46
N LYS A 7 21.22 5.47 -7.19
CA LYS A 7 20.38 4.72 -6.23
C LYS A 7 18.88 4.75 -6.54
N PRO A 8 18.23 5.89 -6.88
CA PRO A 8 16.82 5.88 -7.23
C PRO A 8 16.53 5.03 -8.47
N ALA A 9 17.33 5.17 -9.53
CA ALA A 9 17.17 4.41 -10.78
C ALA A 9 17.32 2.90 -10.55
N ALA A 10 18.35 2.49 -9.81
CA ALA A 10 18.59 1.09 -9.48
C ALA A 10 17.43 0.51 -8.62
N PHE A 11 16.95 1.26 -7.63
CA PHE A 11 15.83 0.87 -6.80
C PHE A 11 14.53 0.72 -7.61
N ILE A 12 14.20 1.72 -8.43
CA ILE A 12 13.03 1.69 -9.32
C ILE A 12 13.11 0.49 -10.26
N SER A 13 14.27 0.29 -10.91
CA SER A 13 14.47 -0.84 -11.83
C SER A 13 14.32 -2.19 -11.14
N THR A 14 14.87 -2.36 -9.94
CA THR A 14 14.72 -3.60 -9.13
C THR A 14 13.27 -3.89 -8.82
N HIS A 15 12.51 -2.89 -8.36
CA HIS A 15 11.10 -3.11 -8.03
C HIS A 15 10.20 -3.28 -9.27
N LEU A 16 10.52 -2.64 -10.40
CA LEU A 16 9.81 -2.92 -11.66
C LEU A 16 10.09 -4.35 -12.17
N LYS A 17 11.32 -4.86 -12.01
CA LYS A 17 11.64 -6.27 -12.28
C LYS A 17 10.88 -7.20 -11.34
N SER A 18 10.77 -6.84 -10.06
CA SER A 18 9.94 -7.58 -9.11
C SER A 18 8.48 -7.63 -9.55
N VAL A 19 7.90 -6.52 -10.04
CA VAL A 19 6.54 -6.53 -10.61
C VAL A 19 6.42 -7.51 -11.79
N GLU A 20 7.40 -7.53 -12.69
CA GLU A 20 7.43 -8.47 -13.82
C GLU A 20 7.49 -9.93 -13.34
N GLN A 21 8.33 -10.21 -12.33
CA GLN A 21 8.48 -11.54 -11.75
C GLN A 21 7.19 -12.00 -11.07
N GLN A 22 6.61 -11.16 -10.20
CA GLN A 22 5.37 -11.50 -9.50
C GLN A 22 4.18 -11.75 -10.46
N LEU A 23 4.14 -11.08 -11.62
CA LEU A 23 3.17 -11.40 -12.67
C LEU A 23 3.41 -12.77 -13.30
N ALA A 24 4.67 -13.15 -13.49
CA ALA A 24 5.03 -14.44 -14.05
C ALA A 24 4.71 -15.58 -13.08
N ASP A 25 5.05 -15.41 -11.80
CA ASP A 25 4.80 -16.39 -10.75
C ASP A 25 3.29 -16.60 -10.55
N PHE A 26 2.53 -15.50 -10.45
CA PHE A 26 1.07 -15.55 -10.36
C PHE A 26 0.41 -16.28 -11.55
N LYS A 27 0.99 -16.18 -12.75
CA LYS A 27 0.49 -16.92 -13.92
C LYS A 27 0.69 -18.44 -13.79
N VAL A 28 1.71 -18.87 -13.04
CA VAL A 28 2.07 -20.28 -12.88
C VAL A 28 1.19 -20.96 -11.83
N ASP A 29 1.06 -20.36 -10.66
CA ASP A 29 0.43 -20.99 -9.49
C ASP A 29 -0.88 -20.32 -9.03
N GLY A 30 -1.16 -19.08 -9.48
CA GLY A 30 -2.36 -18.34 -9.10
C GLY A 30 -2.35 -17.83 -7.65
N ASP A 31 -1.22 -17.95 -6.92
CA ASP A 31 -1.15 -17.55 -5.52
C ASP A 31 -1.37 -16.03 -5.38
N PRO A 32 -2.44 -15.61 -4.67
CA PRO A 32 -2.72 -14.20 -4.43
C PRO A 32 -1.62 -13.44 -3.68
N GLU A 33 -0.69 -14.11 -3.02
CA GLU A 33 0.44 -13.47 -2.36
C GLU A 33 1.36 -12.78 -3.39
N HIS A 34 1.50 -13.33 -4.59
CA HIS A 34 2.19 -12.65 -5.69
C HIS A 34 1.58 -11.30 -6.02
N LEU A 35 0.23 -11.18 -5.95
CA LEU A 35 -0.45 -9.90 -6.16
C LEU A 35 -0.20 -8.92 -5.01
N HIS A 36 -0.04 -9.41 -3.78
CA HIS A 36 0.36 -8.58 -2.65
C HIS A 36 1.75 -8.00 -2.87
N LEU A 37 2.74 -8.84 -3.17
CA LEU A 37 4.12 -8.44 -3.40
C LEU A 37 4.25 -7.48 -4.60
N LEU A 38 3.53 -7.74 -5.68
CA LEU A 38 3.41 -6.85 -6.83
C LEU A 38 2.91 -5.46 -6.42
N ARG A 39 1.85 -5.38 -5.63
CA ARG A 39 1.30 -4.10 -5.16
C ARG A 39 2.28 -3.35 -4.26
N VAL A 40 2.99 -4.07 -3.39
CA VAL A 40 4.05 -3.48 -2.56
C VAL A 40 5.16 -2.91 -3.43
N ALA A 41 5.61 -3.64 -4.44
CA ALA A 41 6.64 -3.18 -5.37
C ALA A 41 6.19 -1.90 -6.13
N ILE A 42 4.96 -1.87 -6.64
CA ILE A 42 4.41 -0.66 -7.30
C ILE A 42 4.34 0.53 -6.33
N LYS A 43 3.92 0.32 -5.07
CA LYS A 43 3.88 1.41 -4.06
C LYS A 43 5.27 1.97 -3.78
N LYS A 44 6.29 1.11 -3.68
CA LYS A 44 7.69 1.53 -3.48
C LYS A 44 8.18 2.37 -4.67
N VAL A 45 7.93 1.92 -5.90
CA VAL A 45 8.26 2.68 -7.12
C VAL A 45 7.58 4.06 -7.07
N LYS A 46 6.27 4.10 -6.86
CA LYS A 46 5.50 5.37 -6.82
C LYS A 46 5.99 6.33 -5.74
N ALA A 47 6.38 5.84 -4.57
CA ALA A 47 6.90 6.69 -3.49
C ALA A 47 8.21 7.39 -3.88
N ILE A 48 9.08 6.70 -4.62
CA ILE A 48 10.33 7.30 -5.10
C ILE A 48 10.09 8.23 -6.29
N LEU A 49 9.20 7.87 -7.22
CA LEU A 49 8.81 8.76 -8.30
C LEU A 49 8.25 10.09 -7.76
N ASP A 50 7.35 10.05 -6.76
CA ASP A 50 6.80 11.25 -6.11
C ASP A 50 7.90 12.11 -5.43
N LEU A 51 8.94 11.49 -4.84
CA LEU A 51 10.10 12.22 -4.33
C LEU A 51 10.87 12.93 -5.46
N LEU A 52 11.07 12.26 -6.60
CA LEU A 52 11.77 12.83 -7.73
C LEU A 52 10.95 13.93 -8.42
N GLU A 53 9.65 13.69 -8.66
CA GLU A 53 8.72 14.67 -9.26
C GLU A 53 8.72 15.99 -8.49
N VAL A 54 8.60 15.92 -7.15
CA VAL A 54 8.57 17.12 -6.29
C VAL A 54 9.89 17.90 -6.29
N ASN A 55 11.03 17.21 -6.51
CA ASN A 55 12.34 17.84 -6.38
C ASN A 55 12.99 18.26 -7.70
N TYR A 56 12.54 17.70 -8.82
CA TYR A 56 13.13 17.92 -10.14
C TYR A 56 12.13 18.48 -11.15
N ASP A 57 10.90 18.77 -10.74
CA ASP A 57 9.82 19.27 -11.60
C ASP A 57 9.60 18.39 -12.85
N VAL A 58 9.61 17.08 -12.62
CA VAL A 58 9.37 16.06 -13.64
C VAL A 58 8.05 15.37 -13.38
N ASN A 59 7.47 14.74 -14.39
CA ASN A 59 6.21 13.99 -14.28
C ASN A 59 6.37 12.62 -14.95
N TYR A 60 5.93 11.57 -14.24
CA TYR A 60 6.01 10.19 -14.70
C TYR A 60 4.63 9.64 -15.04
N ASP A 61 4.42 9.19 -16.28
CA ASP A 61 3.15 8.54 -16.66
C ASP A 61 3.05 7.13 -16.04
N THR A 62 2.51 7.06 -14.85
CA THR A 62 2.29 5.81 -14.11
C THR A 62 0.94 5.14 -14.39
N LYS A 63 0.14 5.60 -15.36
CA LYS A 63 -1.23 5.11 -15.63
C LYS A 63 -1.30 3.60 -15.81
N LYS A 64 -0.33 2.99 -16.52
CA LYS A 64 -0.29 1.53 -16.73
C LYS A 64 -0.01 0.77 -15.44
N LEU A 65 0.92 1.27 -14.61
CA LEU A 65 1.19 0.71 -13.28
C LEU A 65 -0.04 0.86 -12.37
N GLN A 66 -0.70 2.01 -12.41
CA GLN A 66 -1.93 2.24 -11.63
C GLN A 66 -3.06 1.30 -12.04
N LYS A 67 -3.25 1.07 -13.35
CA LYS A 67 -4.26 0.13 -13.85
C LYS A 67 -4.01 -1.30 -13.35
N LEU A 68 -2.76 -1.76 -13.41
CA LEU A 68 -2.35 -3.06 -12.89
C LEU A 68 -2.56 -3.13 -11.36
N PHE A 69 -2.11 -2.10 -10.64
CA PHE A 69 -2.26 -1.99 -9.19
C PHE A 69 -3.73 -2.10 -8.75
N ASN A 70 -4.65 -1.42 -9.46
CA ASN A 70 -6.07 -1.45 -9.14
C ASN A 70 -6.69 -2.82 -9.40
N LYS A 71 -6.31 -3.50 -10.49
CA LYS A 71 -6.81 -4.85 -10.80
C LYS A 71 -6.34 -5.89 -9.77
N ALA A 72 -5.04 -5.89 -9.47
CA ALA A 72 -4.50 -6.74 -8.40
C ALA A 72 -5.13 -6.41 -7.03
N GLY A 73 -5.48 -5.13 -6.81
CA GLY A 73 -6.14 -4.66 -5.61
C GLY A 73 -7.51 -5.25 -5.38
N LYS A 74 -8.34 -5.32 -6.42
CA LYS A 74 -9.70 -5.89 -6.33
C LYS A 74 -9.67 -7.38 -5.98
N ILE A 75 -8.72 -8.14 -6.54
CA ILE A 75 -8.56 -9.57 -6.22
C ILE A 75 -8.14 -9.73 -4.76
N ARG A 76 -7.13 -8.96 -4.32
CA ARG A 76 -6.64 -9.02 -2.94
C ARG A 76 -7.69 -8.58 -1.91
N GLU A 77 -8.52 -7.60 -2.24
CA GLU A 77 -9.63 -7.15 -1.39
C GLU A 77 -10.65 -8.27 -1.15
N LEU A 78 -11.08 -8.97 -2.19
CA LEU A 78 -11.99 -10.12 -2.05
C LEU A 78 -11.37 -11.23 -1.21
N GLN A 79 -10.09 -11.56 -1.45
CA GLN A 79 -9.36 -12.55 -0.67
C GLN A 79 -9.29 -12.18 0.81
N LEU A 80 -8.90 -10.95 1.13
CA LEU A 80 -8.76 -10.50 2.52
C LEU A 80 -10.12 -10.48 3.23
N ASN A 81 -11.18 -10.05 2.55
CA ASN A 81 -12.52 -10.08 3.10
C ASN A 81 -12.99 -11.53 3.37
N ALA A 82 -12.80 -12.45 2.43
CA ALA A 82 -13.14 -13.86 2.63
C ALA A 82 -12.37 -14.47 3.81
N LEU A 83 -11.06 -14.20 3.91
CA LEU A 83 -10.23 -14.67 5.02
C LEU A 83 -10.69 -14.10 6.37
N LEU A 84 -11.01 -12.80 6.45
CA LEU A 84 -11.47 -12.16 7.67
C LEU A 84 -12.83 -12.71 8.11
N LEU A 85 -13.76 -12.86 7.17
CA LEU A 85 -15.08 -13.44 7.45
C LEU A 85 -14.96 -14.88 7.96
N LYS A 86 -14.15 -15.71 7.31
CA LYS A 86 -13.86 -17.08 7.77
C LYS A 86 -13.26 -17.09 9.17
N LYS A 87 -12.26 -16.25 9.45
CA LYS A 87 -11.58 -16.16 10.74
C LYS A 87 -12.53 -15.85 11.89
N HIS A 88 -13.52 -15.02 11.66
CA HIS A 88 -14.48 -14.61 12.69
C HIS A 88 -15.80 -15.38 12.64
N HIS A 89 -15.87 -16.48 11.89
CA HIS A 89 -17.09 -17.28 11.68
C HIS A 89 -18.27 -16.43 11.23
N CYS A 90 -18.01 -15.42 10.42
CA CYS A 90 -18.86 -14.31 10.04
C CYS A 90 -19.42 -14.51 8.65
N HIS A 91 -19.95 -15.69 8.33
CA HIS A 91 -20.38 -15.94 6.96
C HIS A 91 -21.51 -17.00 6.87
N PRO A 92 -22.55 -16.73 6.07
CA PRO A 92 -23.23 -17.79 5.33
C PRO A 92 -22.22 -18.38 4.34
N GLU A 93 -22.16 -19.70 4.25
CA GLU A 93 -21.22 -20.40 3.33
C GLU A 93 -21.36 -19.90 1.89
N SER A 94 -22.59 -19.64 1.46
CA SER A 94 -22.93 -19.05 0.16
C SER A 94 -22.24 -17.70 -0.14
N LEU A 95 -22.01 -16.88 0.90
CA LEU A 95 -21.29 -15.60 0.70
C LEU A 95 -19.82 -15.82 0.40
N ILE A 96 -19.18 -16.75 1.10
CA ILE A 96 -17.78 -17.08 0.85
C ILE A 96 -17.61 -17.66 -0.56
N GLU A 97 -18.48 -18.58 -0.97
CA GLU A 97 -18.50 -19.15 -2.31
C GLU A 97 -18.68 -18.06 -3.39
N GLU A 98 -19.58 -17.09 -3.17
CA GLU A 98 -19.74 -15.94 -4.06
C GLU A 98 -18.45 -15.12 -4.18
N LEU A 99 -17.79 -14.79 -3.03
CA LEU A 99 -16.56 -14.03 -3.03
C LEU A 99 -15.42 -14.75 -3.75
N GLU A 100 -15.28 -16.05 -3.52
CA GLU A 100 -14.27 -16.90 -4.15
C GLU A 100 -14.53 -17.03 -5.66
N PHE A 101 -15.78 -17.21 -6.07
CA PHE A 101 -16.17 -17.26 -7.49
C PHE A 101 -15.83 -15.94 -8.21
N VAL A 102 -16.19 -14.80 -7.61
CA VAL A 102 -15.87 -13.48 -8.19
C VAL A 102 -14.35 -13.26 -8.21
N GLN A 103 -13.64 -13.66 -7.15
CA GLN A 103 -12.18 -13.60 -7.09
C GLN A 103 -11.56 -14.40 -8.23
N TYR A 104 -11.98 -15.65 -8.42
CA TYR A 104 -11.49 -16.50 -9.50
C TYR A 104 -11.72 -15.89 -10.88
N ALA A 105 -12.93 -15.38 -11.14
CA ALA A 105 -13.25 -14.72 -12.41
C ALA A 105 -12.36 -13.48 -12.69
N LEU A 106 -11.98 -12.74 -11.64
CA LEU A 106 -11.05 -11.61 -11.76
C LEU A 106 -9.61 -12.08 -11.97
N GLN A 107 -9.19 -13.17 -11.34
CA GLN A 107 -7.89 -13.79 -11.54
C GLN A 107 -7.72 -14.24 -12.99
N GLU A 108 -8.68 -14.96 -13.55
CA GLU A 108 -8.69 -15.37 -14.96
C GLU A 108 -8.55 -14.17 -15.92
N LYS A 109 -9.30 -13.09 -15.67
CA LYS A 109 -9.18 -11.84 -16.45
C LYS A 109 -7.80 -11.19 -16.31
N LEU A 110 -7.20 -11.26 -15.13
CA LEU A 110 -5.86 -10.74 -14.90
C LEU A 110 -4.83 -11.59 -15.65
N VAL A 111 -4.89 -12.93 -15.53
CA VAL A 111 -3.97 -13.88 -16.20
C VAL A 111 -3.97 -13.66 -17.70
N LYS A 112 -5.16 -13.58 -18.33
CA LYS A 112 -5.28 -13.25 -19.78
C LYS A 112 -4.64 -11.91 -20.15
N GLY A 113 -4.59 -10.97 -19.23
CA GLY A 113 -3.99 -9.64 -19.43
C GLY A 113 -2.48 -9.56 -19.16
N ILE A 114 -1.86 -10.58 -18.52
CA ILE A 114 -0.45 -10.55 -18.10
C ILE A 114 0.52 -10.18 -19.24
N PRO A 115 0.42 -10.74 -20.46
CA PRO A 115 1.35 -10.35 -21.53
C PRO A 115 1.35 -8.85 -21.80
N GLY A 116 0.16 -8.23 -21.80
CA GLY A 116 0.01 -6.78 -22.00
C GLY A 116 0.55 -5.96 -20.83
N TYR A 117 0.32 -6.40 -19.59
CA TYR A 117 0.86 -5.74 -18.39
C TYR A 117 2.38 -5.83 -18.34
N SER A 118 2.95 -7.01 -18.55
CA SER A 118 4.40 -7.23 -18.59
C SER A 118 5.07 -6.36 -19.65
N LYS A 119 4.50 -6.31 -20.87
CA LYS A 119 4.97 -5.41 -21.93
C LYS A 119 4.92 -3.94 -21.48
N GLY A 120 3.83 -3.54 -20.81
CA GLY A 120 3.66 -2.18 -20.30
C GLY A 120 4.69 -1.80 -19.23
N VAL A 121 4.96 -2.71 -18.26
CA VAL A 121 5.97 -2.51 -17.21
C VAL A 121 7.37 -2.47 -17.80
N LYS A 122 7.72 -3.38 -18.71
CA LYS A 122 8.99 -3.39 -19.43
C LYS A 122 9.21 -2.10 -20.22
N LYS A 123 8.17 -1.64 -20.92
CA LYS A 123 8.22 -0.38 -21.67
C LYS A 123 8.48 0.79 -20.72
N PHE A 124 7.71 0.93 -19.65
CA PHE A 124 7.89 1.97 -18.65
C PHE A 124 9.31 1.95 -18.07
N ARG A 125 9.85 0.78 -17.71
CA ARG A 125 11.20 0.63 -17.18
C ARG A 125 12.32 1.02 -18.15
N LYS A 126 12.13 0.78 -19.47
CA LYS A 126 13.16 1.01 -20.48
C LYS A 126 13.13 2.43 -21.04
N GLU A 127 11.94 3.01 -21.17
CA GLU A 127 11.73 4.29 -21.89
C GLU A 127 11.63 5.49 -20.94
N THR A 128 11.44 5.26 -19.62
CA THR A 128 11.39 6.34 -18.66
C THR A 128 12.79 6.67 -18.14
N ASP A 129 13.14 7.94 -18.18
CA ASP A 129 14.39 8.43 -17.61
C ASP A 129 14.29 8.51 -16.08
N PHE A 130 15.08 7.70 -15.39
CA PHE A 130 15.22 7.68 -13.94
C PHE A 130 16.62 8.16 -13.50
N SER A 131 17.38 8.82 -14.37
CA SER A 131 18.79 9.20 -14.13
C SER A 131 18.97 10.30 -13.08
N PHE A 132 17.88 10.85 -12.54
CA PHE A 132 17.95 11.86 -11.49
C PHE A 132 18.62 11.32 -10.23
N PRO A 133 19.63 12.01 -9.71
CA PRO A 133 20.28 11.63 -8.47
C PRO A 133 19.33 11.75 -7.29
N LEU A 134 19.72 11.14 -6.18
CA LEU A 134 18.98 11.38 -4.93
C LEU A 134 19.04 12.88 -4.58
N PRO A 135 17.92 13.53 -4.24
CA PRO A 135 17.92 14.95 -3.90
C PRO A 135 18.86 15.27 -2.72
N ALA A 136 19.33 16.50 -2.65
CA ALA A 136 20.13 16.97 -1.50
C ALA A 136 19.40 16.77 -0.16
N PHE A 137 20.16 16.58 0.91
CA PHE A 137 19.63 16.27 2.25
C PHE A 137 18.49 17.19 2.67
N ASN A 138 18.69 18.51 2.58
CA ASN A 138 17.68 19.52 2.94
C ASN A 138 16.38 19.41 2.15
N LYS A 139 16.43 18.96 0.88
CA LYS A 139 15.25 18.72 0.06
C LYS A 139 14.51 17.46 0.49
N ILE A 140 15.25 16.39 0.82
CA ILE A 140 14.69 15.14 1.34
C ILE A 140 14.02 15.41 2.70
N GLU A 141 14.71 16.08 3.61
CA GLU A 141 14.21 16.45 4.93
C GLU A 141 12.91 17.26 4.83
N LYS A 142 12.90 18.31 4.01
CA LYS A 142 11.71 19.14 3.76
C LYS A 142 10.54 18.33 3.18
N TYR A 143 10.83 17.42 2.25
CA TYR A 143 9.82 16.51 1.66
C TYR A 143 9.22 15.59 2.73
N LEU A 144 10.06 14.92 3.53
CA LEU A 144 9.63 14.00 4.59
C LEU A 144 8.87 14.75 5.69
N ALA A 145 9.34 15.91 6.13
CA ALA A 145 8.65 16.76 7.09
C ALA A 145 7.26 17.20 6.59
N LYS A 146 7.13 17.51 5.30
CA LYS A 146 5.82 17.82 4.71
C LYS A 146 4.87 16.61 4.72
N LYS A 147 5.40 15.40 4.43
CA LYS A 147 4.62 14.14 4.48
C LYS A 147 4.17 13.82 5.90
N LYS A 148 5.08 13.95 6.87
CA LYS A 148 4.83 13.80 8.29
C LYS A 148 3.70 14.72 8.76
N ARG A 149 3.83 16.05 8.59
CA ARG A 149 2.76 17.00 8.95
C ARG A 149 1.40 16.71 8.32
N LYS A 150 1.37 16.14 7.12
CA LYS A 150 0.12 15.67 6.50
C LYS A 150 -0.42 14.40 7.15
N ALA A 151 0.45 13.52 7.62
CA ALA A 151 0.05 12.35 8.39
C ALA A 151 -0.54 12.77 9.73
N ASP A 152 0.16 13.62 10.49
CA ASP A 152 -0.28 14.11 11.80
C ASP A 152 -1.68 14.74 11.73
N ARG A 153 -1.91 15.65 10.78
CA ARG A 153 -3.24 16.26 10.60
C ARG A 153 -4.35 15.24 10.29
N ASN A 154 -4.04 14.16 9.62
CA ASN A 154 -5.01 13.11 9.35
C ASN A 154 -5.31 12.27 10.60
N PHE A 155 -4.32 12.08 11.46
CA PHE A 155 -4.48 11.40 12.74
C PHE A 155 -5.29 12.26 13.72
N ASP A 156 -4.94 13.55 13.86
CA ASP A 156 -5.61 14.50 14.75
C ASP A 156 -7.11 14.68 14.44
N ALA A 157 -7.54 14.36 13.22
CA ALA A 157 -8.94 14.35 12.86
C ALA A 157 -9.77 13.31 13.63
N HIS A 158 -9.15 12.29 14.24
CA HIS A 158 -9.76 11.20 15.00
C HIS A 158 -10.95 10.54 14.28
N THR A 159 -10.92 10.54 12.95
CA THR A 159 -11.94 9.93 12.10
C THR A 159 -11.40 8.69 11.40
N ARG A 160 -12.30 7.75 11.05
CA ARG A 160 -11.92 6.55 10.32
C ARG A 160 -11.28 6.85 8.96
N SER A 161 -11.79 7.84 8.25
CA SER A 161 -11.21 8.31 6.98
C SER A 161 -9.85 9.01 7.18
N GLY A 162 -9.70 9.77 8.27
CA GLY A 162 -8.44 10.35 8.70
C GLY A 162 -7.39 9.28 8.98
N MET A 163 -7.75 8.26 9.76
CA MET A 163 -6.87 7.14 10.10
C MET A 163 -6.44 6.35 8.85
N HIS A 164 -7.35 6.09 7.91
CA HIS A 164 -6.99 5.50 6.62
C HIS A 164 -5.98 6.36 5.85
N SER A 165 -6.22 7.66 5.79
CA SER A 165 -5.33 8.61 5.11
C SER A 165 -3.96 8.71 5.80
N PHE A 166 -3.92 8.68 7.12
CA PHE A 166 -2.72 8.60 7.95
C PHE A 166 -1.88 7.37 7.60
N ARG A 167 -2.49 6.17 7.62
CA ARG A 167 -1.83 4.92 7.22
C ARG A 167 -1.16 5.02 5.83
N MET A 168 -1.86 5.60 4.86
CA MET A 168 -1.31 5.77 3.51
C MET A 168 -0.09 6.69 3.49
N LYS A 169 -0.09 7.77 4.31
CA LYS A 169 1.04 8.71 4.41
C LYS A 169 2.25 8.07 5.09
N ILE A 170 2.06 7.37 6.21
CA ILE A 170 3.14 6.63 6.89
C ILE A 170 3.78 5.62 5.94
N LYS A 171 3.00 4.78 5.26
CA LYS A 171 3.55 3.81 4.30
C LYS A 171 4.39 4.48 3.22
N SER A 172 3.91 5.59 2.66
CA SER A 172 4.67 6.35 1.66
C SER A 172 5.98 6.89 2.23
N LEU A 173 5.97 7.41 3.47
CA LEU A 173 7.16 7.91 4.16
C LEU A 173 8.18 6.80 4.40
N LEU A 174 7.74 5.66 4.95
CA LEU A 174 8.60 4.50 5.22
C LEU A 174 9.22 3.93 3.93
N PHE A 175 8.48 3.90 2.82
CA PHE A 175 9.03 3.47 1.54
C PHE A 175 10.14 4.41 1.04
N VAL A 176 9.95 5.72 1.15
CA VAL A 176 11.02 6.67 0.82
C VAL A 176 12.22 6.48 1.75
N TYR A 177 11.97 6.40 3.08
CA TYR A 177 13.04 6.19 4.05
C TYR A 177 13.84 4.91 3.76
N SER A 178 13.20 3.82 3.35
CA SER A 178 13.87 2.55 3.07
C SER A 178 14.97 2.64 2.02
N VAL A 179 14.82 3.55 1.05
CA VAL A 179 15.75 3.77 -0.08
C VAL A 179 16.94 4.66 0.30
N LEU A 180 16.80 5.47 1.34
CA LEU A 180 17.83 6.43 1.70
C LEU A 180 19.12 5.74 2.15
N PRO A 181 20.29 6.28 1.81
CA PRO A 181 21.57 5.83 2.37
C PRO A 181 21.62 6.01 3.89
N ASN A 182 22.31 5.13 4.59
CA ASN A 182 22.50 5.24 6.06
C ASN A 182 23.02 6.60 6.51
N LYS A 183 23.96 7.20 5.72
CA LYS A 183 24.46 8.55 5.99
C LYS A 183 23.37 9.62 6.02
N ILE A 184 22.28 9.45 5.26
CA ILE A 184 21.13 10.35 5.26
C ILE A 184 20.18 9.94 6.40
N LYS A 185 19.88 8.65 6.52
CA LYS A 185 18.99 8.10 7.56
C LYS A 185 19.39 8.56 8.97
N ASN A 186 20.69 8.46 9.27
CA ASN A 186 21.26 8.81 10.59
C ASN A 186 21.18 10.33 10.92
N LYS A 187 20.87 11.16 9.93
CA LYS A 187 20.71 12.61 10.12
C LYS A 187 19.24 13.04 10.19
N LEU A 188 18.31 12.14 9.82
CA LEU A 188 16.89 12.43 9.84
C LEU A 188 16.34 12.19 11.24
N ASP A 189 15.67 13.21 11.78
CA ASP A 189 14.92 13.10 13.02
C ASP A 189 13.52 12.51 12.70
N LEU A 190 13.45 11.19 12.60
CA LEU A 190 12.22 10.45 12.34
C LEU A 190 12.11 9.26 13.29
N PRO A 191 11.01 9.14 14.04
CA PRO A 191 10.77 8.02 14.94
C PRO A 191 10.36 6.75 14.16
N ILE A 192 11.32 6.14 13.46
CA ILE A 192 11.06 5.08 12.48
C ILE A 192 10.42 3.84 13.11
N GLU A 193 10.87 3.42 14.30
CA GLU A 193 10.32 2.28 15.03
C GLU A 193 8.85 2.54 15.37
N LEU A 194 8.55 3.71 15.94
CA LEU A 194 7.17 4.12 16.21
C LEU A 194 6.30 4.13 14.93
N LEU A 195 6.84 4.64 13.82
CA LEU A 195 6.10 4.66 12.54
C LEU A 195 5.86 3.26 11.97
N GLN A 196 6.75 2.30 12.22
CA GLN A 196 6.58 0.91 11.84
C GLN A 196 5.50 0.23 12.68
N ASP A 197 5.57 0.36 14.00
CA ASP A 197 4.55 -0.17 14.93
C ASP A 197 3.16 0.36 14.59
N LEU A 198 3.05 1.67 14.39
CA LEU A 198 1.81 2.30 13.98
C LEU A 198 1.29 1.82 12.62
N GLN A 199 2.18 1.58 11.66
CA GLN A 199 1.78 1.04 10.37
C GLN A 199 1.13 -0.34 10.51
N GLU A 200 1.63 -1.18 11.42
CA GLU A 200 1.09 -2.53 11.69
C GLU A 200 -0.23 -2.45 12.43
N GLU A 201 -0.31 -1.68 13.51
CA GLU A 201 -1.53 -1.53 14.33
C GLU A 201 -2.67 -0.89 13.53
N VAL A 202 -2.40 0.21 12.82
CA VAL A 202 -3.37 0.84 11.91
C VAL A 202 -3.72 -0.10 10.74
N GLY A 203 -2.81 -1.03 10.41
CA GLY A 203 -3.06 -2.09 9.43
C GLY A 203 -4.15 -3.04 9.89
N ALA A 204 -4.04 -3.55 11.10
CA ALA A 204 -5.02 -4.49 11.69
C ALA A 204 -6.41 -3.86 11.82
N TRP A 205 -6.49 -2.63 12.35
CA TRP A 205 -7.75 -1.87 12.39
C TRP A 205 -8.36 -1.69 10.99
N HIS A 206 -7.53 -1.29 10.02
CA HIS A 206 -7.99 -1.02 8.67
C HIS A 206 -8.62 -2.24 7.99
N ASP A 207 -8.12 -3.42 8.26
CA ASP A 207 -8.63 -4.64 7.62
C ASP A 207 -10.06 -4.94 8.11
N ALA A 208 -10.37 -4.76 9.41
CA ALA A 208 -11.71 -4.86 9.95
C ALA A 208 -12.64 -3.76 9.38
N TRP A 209 -12.17 -2.51 9.37
CA TRP A 209 -12.92 -1.39 8.81
C TRP A 209 -13.23 -1.59 7.31
N ALA A 210 -12.26 -2.05 6.52
CA ALA A 210 -12.45 -2.29 5.10
C ALA A 210 -13.47 -3.42 4.83
N ALA A 211 -13.49 -4.48 5.64
CA ALA A 211 -14.47 -5.54 5.53
C ALA A 211 -15.89 -5.04 5.84
N ILE A 212 -16.05 -4.23 6.89
CA ILE A 212 -17.34 -3.59 7.20
C ILE A 212 -17.83 -2.74 6.02
N GLN A 213 -16.96 -1.87 5.49
CA GLN A 213 -17.31 -1.03 4.33
C GLN A 213 -17.69 -1.85 3.10
N PHE A 214 -16.99 -2.96 2.85
CA PHE A 214 -17.29 -3.87 1.77
C PHE A 214 -18.69 -4.50 1.93
N LEU A 215 -19.01 -5.02 3.11
CA LEU A 215 -20.32 -5.66 3.40
C LEU A 215 -21.46 -4.65 3.30
N GLN A 216 -21.29 -3.44 3.84
CA GLN A 216 -22.26 -2.35 3.72
C GLN A 216 -22.49 -1.94 2.26
N HIS A 217 -21.43 -1.81 1.47
CA HIS A 217 -21.55 -1.50 0.04
C HIS A 217 -22.30 -2.59 -0.73
N LYS A 218 -22.14 -3.85 -0.35
CA LYS A 218 -22.87 -5.00 -0.90
C LYS A 218 -24.30 -5.11 -0.38
N LYS A 219 -24.69 -4.32 0.63
CA LYS A 219 -26.01 -4.36 1.32
C LYS A 219 -26.35 -5.71 1.94
N ILE A 220 -25.33 -6.44 2.39
CA ILE A 220 -25.50 -7.74 3.07
C ILE A 220 -25.19 -7.67 4.58
N ASP A 221 -24.74 -6.54 5.07
CA ASP A 221 -24.43 -6.28 6.48
C ASP A 221 -25.61 -6.58 7.40
N GLN A 222 -26.84 -6.23 7.01
CA GLN A 222 -28.04 -6.46 7.81
C GLN A 222 -28.47 -7.94 7.93
N GLN A 223 -27.89 -8.81 7.11
CA GLN A 223 -28.23 -10.24 7.06
C GLN A 223 -27.26 -11.10 7.89
N LEU A 224 -26.20 -10.49 8.43
CA LEU A 224 -25.11 -11.20 9.07
C LEU A 224 -25.15 -10.98 10.60
N ASN A 225 -25.45 -12.04 11.35
CA ASN A 225 -25.43 -12.03 12.81
C ASN A 225 -24.06 -11.65 13.42
N CYS A 226 -23.03 -11.70 12.61
CA CYS A 226 -21.65 -11.45 13.01
C CYS A 226 -21.18 -10.00 12.78
N MET A 227 -21.99 -9.14 12.20
CA MET A 227 -21.62 -7.74 12.01
C MET A 227 -21.25 -7.07 13.34
N GLU A 228 -21.94 -7.44 14.42
CA GLU A 228 -21.62 -6.96 15.77
C GLU A 228 -20.16 -7.29 16.15
N VAL A 229 -19.70 -8.52 15.86
CA VAL A 229 -18.31 -8.94 16.11
C VAL A 229 -17.32 -8.08 15.34
N LEU A 230 -17.61 -7.79 14.07
CA LEU A 230 -16.74 -6.93 13.24
C LEU A 230 -16.75 -5.47 13.71
N TYR A 231 -17.91 -4.95 14.10
CA TYR A 231 -18.02 -3.60 14.67
C TYR A 231 -17.27 -3.49 16.00
N GLN A 232 -17.40 -4.47 16.89
CA GLN A 232 -16.67 -4.50 18.16
C GLN A 232 -15.15 -4.62 17.93
N LEU A 233 -14.72 -5.47 17.00
CA LEU A 233 -13.31 -5.61 16.64
C LEU A 233 -12.74 -4.29 16.13
N GLU A 234 -13.43 -3.64 15.19
CA GLU A 234 -13.02 -2.34 14.62
C GLU A 234 -12.98 -1.26 15.70
N ALA A 235 -14.04 -1.14 16.51
CA ALA A 235 -14.14 -0.12 17.53
C ALA A 235 -13.07 -0.29 18.63
N ASN A 236 -12.81 -1.53 19.05
CA ASN A 236 -11.77 -1.82 20.05
C ASN A 236 -10.38 -1.46 19.51
N GLN A 237 -10.06 -1.86 18.29
CA GLN A 237 -8.77 -1.53 17.67
C GLN A 237 -8.61 -0.02 17.46
N PHE A 238 -9.68 0.66 17.05
CA PHE A 238 -9.66 2.11 16.89
C PHE A 238 -9.47 2.83 18.24
N GLY A 239 -10.16 2.37 19.29
CA GLY A 239 -10.00 2.90 20.65
C GLY A 239 -8.59 2.70 21.20
N ILE A 240 -7.98 1.52 20.98
CA ILE A 240 -6.60 1.24 21.37
C ILE A 240 -5.63 2.22 20.66
N LEU A 241 -5.81 2.44 19.35
CA LEU A 241 -4.98 3.38 18.60
C LEU A 241 -5.07 4.80 19.17
N LEU A 242 -6.28 5.27 19.49
CA LEU A 242 -6.46 6.60 20.05
C LEU A 242 -5.93 6.72 21.48
N SER A 243 -6.07 5.70 22.31
CA SER A 243 -5.60 5.70 23.71
C SER A 243 -4.09 5.55 23.82
N LYS A 244 -3.47 4.74 22.95
CA LYS A 244 -2.03 4.48 22.96
C LYS A 244 -1.22 5.68 22.43
N TYR A 245 -1.84 6.49 21.58
CA TYR A 245 -1.20 7.61 20.91
C TYR A 245 -2.01 8.92 21.03
N PRO A 246 -2.40 9.34 22.27
CA PRO A 246 -3.29 10.48 22.47
C PRO A 246 -2.68 11.82 21.98
N ASP A 247 -1.34 11.93 22.04
CA ASP A 247 -0.57 13.13 21.69
C ASP A 247 0.41 12.87 20.55
N MET A 248 0.06 11.99 19.63
CA MET A 248 0.95 11.63 18.55
C MET A 248 1.16 12.79 17.57
N ARG A 249 1.80 13.82 18.07
CA ARG A 249 2.62 14.67 17.22
C ARG A 249 3.89 13.89 16.97
N LEU A 250 4.08 13.49 15.75
CA LEU A 250 5.36 12.92 15.32
C LEU A 250 6.41 14.05 15.39
N ASN A 251 6.75 14.53 16.61
CA ASN A 251 7.69 15.62 16.86
C ASN A 251 9.06 15.29 16.31
#